data_6df17b99a9d1309454aac0fb5676c8eb
#
_entry.id   6df17b99a9d1309454aac0fb5676c8eb
#
_cell.length_a   1.000
_cell.length_b   1.000
_cell.length_c   1.000
_cell.angle_alpha   90.00
_cell.angle_beta   90.00
_cell.angle_gamma   90.00
#
_symmetry.space_group_name_H-M   'P 1'
#
loop_
_entity.id
_entity.type
_entity.pdbx_description
1 polymer ?
#
loop_
_entity_poly.entity_id
_entity_poly.type
_entity_poly.pdbx_seq_one_letter_code
_entity_poly.pdbx_strand_id
1 'polypeptide(L)'
;MASIQCLNPKAELARHAAALELNISGARGLQEVMRSNLGPKGTLKMLVSGAGDIKLTKDGNVLLHEMSIQHPTASLIAKASTAQDDVTGDGTTSTVLLIGELLKQAETYVLEGVHPRLITEGFEWANARTLELLEKFKQEVVVDRNVLIEVARTSLRTKLHHKLADHITECVVDAVLAIRQDDKEPDLHMIEKMEMHHETDMDTTLIRGLVLDHGARHPDMPKHVENAYVLTCNVSLEYEKTEVNSGLFYKTAAEREKLLAAEREFITRRVLKIIDLKKKVCKDGDNKGFVVINQKGIDPPSLDLLAAEGILALRRAKRRNMERLQLACGGEAVNSVDDLSPEVLGYAGLIYEHTLGEDKYTFVENCRDPKSVTLLIKGPNKHTIQQIKDALHDGMRAVFNTITDKFNEGVVEPYAYLSPTIPGPRPSPPGKCPRPGMVAENSFAHLQECPREETRPLVCVGAMFRAFVSSHLIPVPECLVPGAGSFEIAAYCMLKKEMETLKGRAKLGALAHANALLVIPKTLAINSGYDAQETIVKLVEERESSGDIPVGIDLDSGEPAQPVGTSITIATPAYWSAAAFARRRRALWRLNVARPCRVHVAARHSAGVEVVTDALCMCLGLVKIE
;
A
#
# COMPACT_ATOMS: atom_id res chain seq x y z
N MET A 1 28.00 22.07 24.91
CA MET A 1 26.89 22.96 24.45
C MET A 1 27.31 23.92 23.36
N ALA A 2 28.46 24.57 23.44
CA ALA A 2 28.90 25.55 22.43
C ALA A 2 29.03 25.02 20.98
N SER A 3 29.48 23.77 20.79
CA SER A 3 29.70 23.18 19.45
C SER A 3 28.42 22.95 18.66
N ILE A 4 27.33 22.57 19.33
CA ILE A 4 26.03 22.32 18.64
C ILE A 4 25.35 23.63 18.29
N GLN A 5 25.46 24.64 19.16
CA GLN A 5 24.93 26.00 18.89
C GLN A 5 25.67 26.70 17.74
N CYS A 6 26.95 26.34 17.49
CA CYS A 6 27.68 26.82 16.31
C CYS A 6 27.14 26.21 15.01
N LEU A 7 26.64 24.95 15.02
CA LEU A 7 26.08 24.29 13.85
C LEU A 7 24.62 24.69 13.60
N ASN A 8 23.83 24.82 14.66
CA ASN A 8 22.43 25.26 14.56
C ASN A 8 22.05 26.07 15.83
N PRO A 9 21.95 27.40 15.75
CA PRO A 9 21.62 28.24 16.90
C PRO A 9 20.21 28.03 17.47
N LYS A 10 19.31 27.39 16.72
CA LYS A 10 17.95 27.03 17.14
C LYS A 10 17.83 25.63 17.69
N ALA A 11 18.94 24.88 17.78
CA ALA A 11 18.89 23.51 18.26
C ALA A 11 18.72 23.46 19.78
N GLU A 12 17.70 22.74 20.24
CA GLU A 12 17.51 22.38 21.64
C GLU A 12 18.18 21.04 21.92
N LEU A 13 18.97 20.96 22.98
CA LEU A 13 19.69 19.76 23.37
C LEU A 13 19.10 19.17 24.64
N ALA A 14 18.40 18.04 24.52
CA ALA A 14 18.02 17.19 25.64
C ALA A 14 19.02 16.07 25.84
N ARG A 15 19.39 15.76 27.09
CA ARG A 15 20.41 14.76 27.43
C ARG A 15 19.79 13.59 28.21
N HIS A 16 20.32 12.40 27.98
CA HIS A 16 20.03 11.19 28.75
C HIS A 16 18.53 10.95 29.02
N ALA A 17 18.13 10.94 30.29
CA ALA A 17 16.78 10.67 30.73
C ALA A 17 15.74 11.63 30.12
N ALA A 18 16.04 12.93 30.05
CA ALA A 18 15.14 13.92 29.47
C ALA A 18 14.90 13.67 27.96
N ALA A 19 15.93 13.24 27.22
CA ALA A 19 15.76 12.88 25.81
C ALA A 19 14.89 11.62 25.62
N LEU A 20 15.07 10.63 26.50
CA LEU A 20 14.26 9.40 26.47
C LEU A 20 12.80 9.70 26.82
N GLU A 21 12.55 10.50 27.87
CA GLU A 21 11.23 10.94 28.30
C GLU A 21 10.49 11.70 27.21
N LEU A 22 11.15 12.64 26.51
CA LEU A 22 10.57 13.36 25.37
C LEU A 22 10.15 12.42 24.24
N ASN A 23 10.98 11.43 23.92
CA ASN A 23 10.68 10.46 22.87
C ASN A 23 9.51 9.54 23.24
N ILE A 24 9.47 9.08 24.48
CA ILE A 24 8.37 8.25 25.00
C ILE A 24 7.07 9.08 25.08
N SER A 25 7.15 10.32 25.53
CA SER A 25 6.00 11.23 25.58
C SER A 25 5.42 11.48 24.18
N GLY A 26 6.26 11.67 23.16
CA GLY A 26 5.82 11.78 21.77
C GLY A 26 5.10 10.53 21.27
N ALA A 27 5.59 9.35 21.61
CA ALA A 27 4.94 8.07 21.25
C ALA A 27 3.62 7.86 21.99
N ARG A 28 3.55 8.21 23.28
CA ARG A 28 2.31 8.16 24.09
C ARG A 28 1.26 9.13 23.58
N GLY A 29 1.64 10.35 23.21
CA GLY A 29 0.72 11.31 22.60
C GLY A 29 0.08 10.77 21.32
N LEU A 30 0.87 10.13 20.47
CA LEU A 30 0.36 9.51 19.25
C LEU A 30 -0.56 8.30 19.56
N GLN A 31 -0.18 7.46 20.52
CA GLN A 31 -0.99 6.34 20.99
C GLN A 31 -2.37 6.82 21.48
N GLU A 32 -2.42 7.87 22.28
CA GLU A 32 -3.68 8.37 22.85
C GLU A 32 -4.62 8.91 21.77
N VAL A 33 -4.10 9.61 20.77
CA VAL A 33 -4.88 10.07 19.62
C VAL A 33 -5.48 8.89 18.84
N MET A 34 -4.69 7.82 18.63
CA MET A 34 -5.09 6.67 17.81
C MET A 34 -6.00 5.68 18.55
N ARG A 35 -5.99 5.70 19.88
CA ARG A 35 -6.66 4.71 20.74
C ARG A 35 -8.15 4.58 20.45
N SER A 36 -8.85 5.70 20.27
CA SER A 36 -10.30 5.70 20.03
C SER A 36 -10.69 5.22 18.63
N ASN A 37 -9.74 4.99 17.71
CA ASN A 37 -10.04 4.52 16.35
C ASN A 37 -10.09 2.99 16.22
N LEU A 38 -9.53 2.26 17.21
CA LEU A 38 -9.40 0.81 17.12
C LEU A 38 -10.75 0.10 17.16
N GLY A 39 -10.93 -0.85 16.25
CA GLY A 39 -12.05 -1.80 16.23
C GLY A 39 -13.33 -1.26 15.59
N PRO A 40 -14.35 -2.12 15.43
CA PRO A 40 -15.60 -1.75 14.74
C PRO A 40 -16.40 -0.68 15.50
N LYS A 41 -16.34 -0.67 16.84
CA LYS A 41 -16.99 0.35 17.69
C LYS A 41 -16.11 1.59 17.96
N GLY A 42 -14.94 1.69 17.32
CA GLY A 42 -14.10 2.88 17.39
C GLY A 42 -14.73 4.11 16.72
N THR A 43 -14.26 5.30 17.10
CA THR A 43 -14.78 6.59 16.63
C THR A 43 -14.17 7.02 15.30
N LEU A 44 -14.96 7.69 14.48
CA LEU A 44 -14.50 8.39 13.28
C LEU A 44 -13.81 9.70 13.65
N LYS A 45 -12.69 10.02 13.01
CA LYS A 45 -11.99 11.30 13.16
C LYS A 45 -12.31 12.24 12.01
N MET A 46 -12.50 13.50 12.34
CA MET A 46 -12.62 14.57 11.37
C MET A 46 -11.39 15.48 11.49
N LEU A 47 -10.68 15.62 10.39
CA LEU A 47 -9.55 16.52 10.27
C LEU A 47 -9.97 17.72 9.42
N VAL A 48 -9.64 18.92 9.87
CA VAL A 48 -9.88 20.17 9.15
C VAL A 48 -8.54 20.83 8.89
N SER A 49 -8.20 21.03 7.62
CA SER A 49 -6.97 21.71 7.24
C SER A 49 -7.08 23.23 7.45
N GLY A 50 -5.94 23.94 7.45
CA GLY A 50 -5.92 25.40 7.51
C GLY A 50 -6.63 26.08 6.33
N ALA A 51 -6.82 25.38 5.21
CA ALA A 51 -7.58 25.86 4.04
C ALA A 51 -9.09 25.62 4.16
N GLY A 52 -9.55 24.93 5.22
CA GLY A 52 -10.95 24.57 5.42
C GLY A 52 -11.37 23.23 4.80
N ASP A 53 -10.42 22.49 4.20
CA ASP A 53 -10.71 21.15 3.67
C ASP A 53 -10.98 20.17 4.82
N ILE A 54 -12.06 19.41 4.68
CA ILE A 54 -12.49 18.44 5.67
C ILE A 54 -12.12 17.04 5.18
N LYS A 55 -11.51 16.22 6.05
CA LYS A 55 -11.26 14.82 5.80
C LYS A 55 -11.83 13.98 6.93
N LEU A 56 -12.65 13.01 6.59
CA LEU A 56 -13.25 12.05 7.51
C LEU A 56 -12.52 10.73 7.36
N THR A 57 -11.97 10.19 8.43
CA THR A 57 -11.28 8.91 8.38
C THR A 57 -11.35 8.15 9.70
N LYS A 58 -11.36 6.84 9.61
CA LYS A 58 -11.17 5.91 10.73
C LYS A 58 -9.88 5.11 10.55
N ASP A 59 -9.29 5.15 9.35
CA ASP A 59 -8.03 4.49 9.06
C ASP A 59 -6.85 5.21 9.71
N GLY A 60 -5.96 4.40 10.31
CA GLY A 60 -4.79 4.90 11.03
C GLY A 60 -3.74 5.53 10.12
N ASN A 61 -3.49 4.95 8.96
CA ASN A 61 -2.50 5.47 8.02
C ASN A 61 -2.91 6.84 7.46
N VAL A 62 -4.15 6.95 6.99
CA VAL A 62 -4.70 8.21 6.48
C VAL A 62 -4.66 9.30 7.54
N LEU A 63 -5.04 8.97 8.80
CA LEU A 63 -4.99 9.90 9.93
C LEU A 63 -3.56 10.42 10.17
N LEU A 64 -2.57 9.55 10.19
CA LEU A 64 -1.17 9.89 10.44
C LEU A 64 -0.55 10.71 9.30
N HIS A 65 -0.98 10.50 8.06
CA HIS A 65 -0.55 11.28 6.91
C HIS A 65 -1.08 12.72 6.92
N GLU A 66 -2.34 12.90 7.31
CA GLU A 66 -2.99 14.21 7.32
C GLU A 66 -2.61 15.03 8.56
N MET A 67 -2.16 14.38 9.63
CA MET A 67 -1.68 15.09 10.82
C MET A 67 -0.31 15.73 10.58
N SER A 68 -0.17 17.00 10.89
CA SER A 68 1.11 17.74 10.86
C SER A 68 2.00 17.33 12.04
N ILE A 69 2.61 16.15 11.96
CA ILE A 69 3.45 15.60 13.01
C ILE A 69 4.85 16.25 12.96
N GLN A 70 5.19 17.05 13.97
CA GLN A 70 6.49 17.71 14.06
C GLN A 70 7.53 16.92 14.88
N HIS A 71 7.07 16.10 15.83
CA HIS A 71 7.97 15.37 16.71
C HIS A 71 8.67 14.22 15.95
N PRO A 72 10.03 14.11 15.96
CA PRO A 72 10.76 13.14 15.16
C PRO A 72 10.39 11.69 15.43
N THR A 73 10.23 11.30 16.71
CA THR A 73 9.84 9.94 17.09
C THR A 73 8.42 9.61 16.62
N ALA A 74 7.48 10.53 16.78
CA ALA A 74 6.11 10.35 16.28
C ALA A 74 6.07 10.22 14.74
N SER A 75 6.89 11.02 14.03
CA SER A 75 7.04 10.90 12.58
C SER A 75 7.64 9.54 12.16
N LEU A 76 8.58 9.00 12.94
CA LEU A 76 9.13 7.66 12.70
C LEU A 76 8.07 6.57 12.89
N ILE A 77 7.24 6.67 13.93
CA ILE A 77 6.13 5.75 14.19
C ILE A 77 5.10 5.84 13.06
N ALA A 78 4.76 7.04 12.59
CA ALA A 78 3.87 7.24 11.46
C ALA A 78 4.39 6.55 10.19
N LYS A 79 5.68 6.68 9.88
CA LYS A 79 6.32 5.97 8.74
C LYS A 79 6.29 4.45 8.89
N ALA A 80 6.40 3.93 10.10
CA ALA A 80 6.27 2.50 10.34
C ALA A 80 4.83 2.01 10.09
N SER A 81 3.84 2.80 10.52
CA SER A 81 2.43 2.52 10.23
C SER A 81 2.14 2.57 8.72
N THR A 82 2.71 3.54 7.98
CA THR A 82 2.63 3.58 6.51
C THR A 82 3.24 2.34 5.87
N ALA A 83 4.43 1.91 6.33
CA ALA A 83 5.06 0.70 5.81
C ALA A 83 4.23 -0.57 6.12
N GLN A 84 3.50 -0.59 7.23
CA GLN A 84 2.53 -1.63 7.55
C GLN A 84 1.37 -1.61 6.54
N ASP A 85 0.80 -0.44 6.25
CA ASP A 85 -0.29 -0.27 5.31
C ASP A 85 0.09 -0.70 3.88
N ASP A 86 1.25 -0.28 3.40
CA ASP A 86 1.76 -0.64 2.07
C ASP A 86 1.81 -2.17 1.83
N VAL A 87 2.02 -2.95 2.90
CA VAL A 87 2.17 -4.41 2.82
C VAL A 87 0.87 -5.12 3.13
N THR A 88 0.24 -4.76 4.26
CA THR A 88 -0.93 -5.49 4.77
C THR A 88 -2.24 -4.84 4.41
N GLY A 89 -2.26 -3.52 4.22
CA GLY A 89 -3.48 -2.73 4.05
C GLY A 89 -4.32 -2.61 5.31
N ASP A 90 -3.87 -3.16 6.45
CA ASP A 90 -4.60 -3.08 7.72
C ASP A 90 -3.64 -3.19 8.92
N GLY A 91 -4.15 -3.05 10.16
CA GLY A 91 -3.35 -3.14 11.38
C GLY A 91 -2.54 -1.89 11.71
N THR A 92 -2.71 -0.80 10.99
CA THR A 92 -2.00 0.48 11.18
C THR A 92 -2.20 1.05 12.58
N THR A 93 -3.44 1.08 13.05
CA THR A 93 -3.80 1.54 14.40
C THR A 93 -3.21 0.63 15.48
N SER A 94 -3.32 -0.69 15.33
CA SER A 94 -2.77 -1.67 16.28
C SER A 94 -1.26 -1.54 16.44
N THR A 95 -0.55 -1.33 15.33
CA THR A 95 0.92 -1.12 15.34
C THR A 95 1.31 0.11 16.16
N VAL A 96 0.63 1.23 15.99
CA VAL A 96 0.91 2.45 16.77
C VAL A 96 0.61 2.24 18.25
N LEU A 97 -0.50 1.58 18.57
CA LEU A 97 -0.89 1.31 19.97
C LEU A 97 0.13 0.41 20.66
N LEU A 98 0.60 -0.64 19.99
CA LEU A 98 1.61 -1.56 20.54
C LEU A 98 2.95 -0.85 20.76
N ILE A 99 3.42 -0.05 19.79
CA ILE A 99 4.65 0.73 19.94
C ILE A 99 4.55 1.68 21.13
N GLY A 100 3.45 2.42 21.23
CA GLY A 100 3.22 3.36 22.33
C GLY A 100 3.18 2.67 23.69
N GLU A 101 2.49 1.53 23.80
CA GLU A 101 2.37 0.80 25.06
C GLU A 101 3.68 0.10 25.46
N LEU A 102 4.44 -0.46 24.50
CA LEU A 102 5.78 -1.02 24.76
C LEU A 102 6.71 0.03 25.36
N LEU A 103 6.73 1.23 24.79
CA LEU A 103 7.55 2.32 25.29
C LEU A 103 7.08 2.80 26.67
N LYS A 104 5.77 2.88 26.90
CA LYS A 104 5.18 3.24 28.17
C LYS A 104 5.51 2.22 29.28
N GLN A 105 5.41 0.93 28.97
CA GLN A 105 5.79 -0.13 29.92
C GLN A 105 7.30 -0.13 30.20
N ALA A 106 8.12 0.16 29.18
CA ALA A 106 9.57 0.31 29.36
C ALA A 106 9.93 1.50 30.24
N GLU A 107 9.21 2.63 30.12
CA GLU A 107 9.41 3.86 30.90
C GLU A 107 9.39 3.57 32.40
N THR A 108 8.42 2.78 32.87
CA THR A 108 8.28 2.42 34.28
C THR A 108 9.57 1.79 34.83
N TYR A 109 10.14 0.83 34.12
CA TYR A 109 11.36 0.15 34.57
C TYR A 109 12.63 1.00 34.39
N VAL A 110 12.66 1.88 33.39
CA VAL A 110 13.77 2.83 33.23
C VAL A 110 13.79 3.83 34.38
N LEU A 111 12.64 4.32 34.83
CA LEU A 111 12.50 5.18 35.99
C LEU A 111 12.91 4.49 37.29
N GLU A 112 12.72 3.18 37.39
CA GLU A 112 13.22 2.32 38.50
C GLU A 112 14.74 2.07 38.43
N GLY A 113 15.43 2.58 37.41
CA GLY A 113 16.88 2.45 37.24
C GLY A 113 17.35 1.20 36.49
N VAL A 114 16.45 0.52 35.78
CA VAL A 114 16.85 -0.57 34.90
C VAL A 114 17.45 -0.01 33.61
N HIS A 115 18.60 -0.51 33.22
CA HIS A 115 19.26 -0.04 32.00
C HIS A 115 18.43 -0.44 30.74
N PRO A 116 18.14 0.48 29.80
CA PRO A 116 17.32 0.22 28.62
C PRO A 116 17.74 -1.00 27.80
N ARG A 117 19.04 -1.31 27.73
CA ARG A 117 19.55 -2.50 27.04
C ARG A 117 18.99 -3.82 27.60
N LEU A 118 18.86 -3.92 28.92
CA LEU A 118 18.30 -5.14 29.56
C LEU A 118 16.82 -5.29 29.26
N ILE A 119 16.09 -4.18 29.14
CA ILE A 119 14.68 -4.19 28.72
C ILE A 119 14.59 -4.65 27.27
N THR A 120 15.47 -4.16 26.39
CA THR A 120 15.52 -4.58 24.98
C THR A 120 15.84 -6.08 24.83
N GLU A 121 16.78 -6.62 25.60
CA GLU A 121 17.07 -8.06 25.62
C GLU A 121 15.83 -8.87 26.03
N GLY A 122 15.06 -8.37 27.01
CA GLY A 122 13.79 -8.97 27.42
C GLY A 122 12.73 -8.91 26.33
N PHE A 123 12.63 -7.80 25.61
CA PHE A 123 11.72 -7.65 24.46
C PHE A 123 12.08 -8.60 23.31
N GLU A 124 13.35 -8.73 22.97
CA GLU A 124 13.83 -9.64 21.92
C GLU A 124 13.50 -11.10 22.25
N TRP A 125 13.73 -11.49 23.51
CA TRP A 125 13.37 -12.84 23.99
C TRP A 125 11.85 -13.07 23.93
N ALA A 126 11.03 -12.16 24.49
CA ALA A 126 9.58 -12.29 24.52
C ALA A 126 9.01 -12.37 23.11
N ASN A 127 9.53 -11.56 22.21
CA ASN A 127 9.14 -11.53 20.83
C ASN A 127 9.46 -12.83 20.08
N ALA A 128 10.63 -13.44 20.28
CA ALA A 128 10.96 -14.74 19.70
C ALA A 128 9.96 -15.82 20.15
N ARG A 129 9.59 -15.82 21.43
CA ARG A 129 8.60 -16.76 21.99
C ARG A 129 7.19 -16.49 21.47
N THR A 130 6.81 -15.23 21.33
CA THR A 130 5.50 -14.85 20.74
C THR A 130 5.38 -15.33 19.30
N LEU A 131 6.47 -15.27 18.51
CA LEU A 131 6.49 -15.81 17.15
C LEU A 131 6.37 -17.35 17.12
N GLU A 132 7.04 -18.04 18.02
CA GLU A 132 6.91 -19.50 18.14
C GLU A 132 5.46 -19.91 18.51
N LEU A 133 4.80 -19.11 19.37
CA LEU A 133 3.39 -19.31 19.68
C LEU A 133 2.52 -19.05 18.44
N LEU A 134 2.78 -18.01 17.70
CA LEU A 134 2.01 -17.66 16.50
C LEU A 134 2.02 -18.80 15.47
N GLU A 135 3.17 -19.45 15.28
CA GLU A 135 3.29 -20.64 14.41
C GLU A 135 2.41 -21.81 14.88
N LYS A 136 2.20 -21.96 16.17
CA LYS A 136 1.33 -23.01 16.76
C LYS A 136 -0.15 -22.60 16.77
N PHE A 137 -0.41 -21.29 16.86
CA PHE A 137 -1.76 -20.74 17.03
C PHE A 137 -2.51 -20.58 15.70
N LYS A 138 -1.80 -20.61 14.58
CA LYS A 138 -2.39 -20.53 13.26
C LYS A 138 -3.33 -21.71 13.02
N GLN A 139 -4.40 -21.45 12.27
CA GLN A 139 -5.36 -22.44 11.83
C GLN A 139 -5.27 -22.57 10.31
N GLU A 140 -5.05 -23.77 9.82
CA GLU A 140 -5.07 -24.06 8.38
C GLU A 140 -6.53 -24.12 7.92
N VAL A 141 -6.87 -23.31 6.93
CA VAL A 141 -8.23 -23.21 6.39
C VAL A 141 -8.17 -23.25 4.88
N VAL A 142 -9.07 -24.04 4.27
CA VAL A 142 -9.24 -24.02 2.82
C VAL A 142 -9.85 -22.68 2.41
N VAL A 143 -9.18 -21.96 1.52
CA VAL A 143 -9.60 -20.62 1.09
C VAL A 143 -10.72 -20.73 0.07
N ASP A 144 -11.96 -20.74 0.58
CA ASP A 144 -13.18 -20.65 -0.20
C ASP A 144 -13.69 -19.21 -0.30
N ARG A 145 -14.61 -18.93 -1.27
CA ARG A 145 -15.23 -17.61 -1.40
C ARG A 145 -15.85 -17.10 -0.10
N ASN A 146 -16.46 -17.98 0.71
CA ASN A 146 -17.08 -17.62 1.98
C ASN A 146 -16.04 -17.18 3.01
N VAL A 147 -14.90 -17.83 3.07
CA VAL A 147 -13.78 -17.46 3.94
C VAL A 147 -13.23 -16.09 3.54
N LEU A 148 -13.08 -15.82 2.24
CA LEU A 148 -12.65 -14.52 1.74
C LEU A 148 -13.65 -13.40 2.09
N ILE A 149 -14.96 -13.70 2.07
CA ILE A 149 -16.01 -12.78 2.50
C ILE A 149 -15.85 -12.44 3.99
N GLU A 150 -15.60 -13.42 4.85
CA GLU A 150 -15.41 -13.16 6.29
C GLU A 150 -14.13 -12.36 6.57
N VAL A 151 -13.04 -12.64 5.85
CA VAL A 151 -11.79 -11.87 5.95
C VAL A 151 -12.00 -10.41 5.52
N ALA A 152 -12.61 -10.17 4.36
CA ALA A 152 -12.90 -8.83 3.88
C ALA A 152 -13.88 -8.08 4.80
N ARG A 153 -14.91 -8.76 5.28
CA ARG A 153 -15.90 -8.23 6.21
C ARG A 153 -15.26 -7.73 7.50
N THR A 154 -14.31 -8.49 8.04
CA THR A 154 -13.59 -8.11 9.26
C THR A 154 -12.85 -6.79 9.08
N SER A 155 -12.14 -6.60 7.98
CA SER A 155 -11.44 -5.34 7.69
C SER A 155 -12.42 -4.18 7.43
N LEU A 156 -13.42 -4.38 6.58
CA LEU A 156 -14.36 -3.33 6.17
C LEU A 156 -15.26 -2.83 7.31
N ARG A 157 -15.74 -3.72 8.19
CA ARG A 157 -16.56 -3.36 9.36
C ARG A 157 -15.81 -2.51 10.38
N THR A 158 -14.48 -2.53 10.40
CA THR A 158 -13.71 -1.64 11.27
C THR A 158 -13.74 -0.19 10.79
N LYS A 159 -14.03 0.07 9.52
CA LYS A 159 -13.91 1.38 8.87
C LYS A 159 -15.24 1.97 8.41
N LEU A 160 -16.17 1.11 7.99
CA LEU A 160 -17.49 1.49 7.47
C LEU A 160 -18.62 1.02 8.38
N HIS A 161 -19.79 1.60 8.19
CA HIS A 161 -21.01 1.15 8.85
C HIS A 161 -21.37 -0.28 8.41
N HIS A 162 -21.82 -1.13 9.33
CA HIS A 162 -21.99 -2.57 9.10
C HIS A 162 -22.81 -2.92 7.85
N LYS A 163 -23.92 -2.23 7.56
CA LYS A 163 -24.76 -2.50 6.38
C LYS A 163 -24.02 -2.24 5.07
N LEU A 164 -23.31 -1.13 5.01
CA LEU A 164 -22.52 -0.76 3.84
C LEU A 164 -21.30 -1.68 3.69
N ALA A 165 -20.63 -1.99 4.79
CA ALA A 165 -19.51 -2.91 4.80
C ALA A 165 -19.89 -4.30 4.27
N ASP A 166 -21.03 -4.86 4.69
CA ASP A 166 -21.51 -6.17 4.24
C ASP A 166 -21.81 -6.17 2.74
N HIS A 167 -22.46 -5.13 2.22
CA HIS A 167 -22.74 -4.99 0.80
C HIS A 167 -21.44 -4.88 -0.03
N ILE A 168 -20.51 -4.04 0.40
CA ILE A 168 -19.24 -3.81 -0.31
C ILE A 168 -18.33 -5.05 -0.24
N THR A 169 -18.42 -5.83 0.82
CA THR A 169 -17.59 -7.04 1.01
C THR A 169 -17.70 -7.99 -0.16
N GLU A 170 -18.91 -8.28 -0.63
CA GLU A 170 -19.14 -9.16 -1.78
C GLU A 170 -18.53 -8.57 -3.05
N CYS A 171 -18.71 -7.26 -3.28
CA CYS A 171 -18.12 -6.56 -4.43
C CYS A 171 -16.57 -6.65 -4.41
N VAL A 172 -15.94 -6.52 -3.25
CA VAL A 172 -14.48 -6.60 -3.09
C VAL A 172 -13.97 -8.00 -3.40
N VAL A 173 -14.60 -9.03 -2.83
CA VAL A 173 -14.19 -10.42 -3.05
C VAL A 173 -14.35 -10.80 -4.52
N ASP A 174 -15.48 -10.48 -5.12
CA ASP A 174 -15.73 -10.78 -6.54
C ASP A 174 -14.80 -9.98 -7.47
N ALA A 175 -14.42 -8.75 -7.10
CA ALA A 175 -13.43 -7.96 -7.83
C ALA A 175 -12.04 -8.62 -7.82
N VAL A 176 -11.58 -9.06 -6.65
CA VAL A 176 -10.25 -9.70 -6.52
C VAL A 176 -10.23 -11.06 -7.21
N LEU A 177 -11.31 -11.84 -7.10
CA LEU A 177 -11.42 -13.13 -7.80
C LEU A 177 -11.47 -12.96 -9.33
N ALA A 178 -12.10 -11.89 -9.83
CA ALA A 178 -12.18 -11.61 -11.27
C ALA A 178 -10.81 -11.29 -11.90
N ILE A 179 -9.94 -10.61 -11.18
CA ILE A 179 -8.58 -10.27 -11.69
C ILE A 179 -7.58 -11.41 -11.51
N ARG A 180 -7.93 -12.46 -10.75
CA ARG A 180 -7.04 -13.58 -10.48
C ARG A 180 -6.69 -14.29 -11.78
N GLN A 181 -5.41 -14.56 -11.98
CA GLN A 181 -4.86 -15.39 -13.04
C GLN A 181 -4.11 -16.57 -12.40
N ASP A 182 -4.30 -17.77 -12.91
CA ASP A 182 -3.75 -18.99 -12.27
C ASP A 182 -2.22 -19.01 -12.21
N ASP A 183 -1.55 -18.34 -13.17
CA ASP A 183 -0.09 -18.37 -13.29
C ASP A 183 0.61 -17.11 -12.75
N LYS A 184 -0.13 -16.10 -12.27
CA LYS A 184 0.44 -14.83 -11.88
C LYS A 184 -0.18 -14.31 -10.59
N GLU A 185 0.65 -13.64 -9.79
CA GLU A 185 0.18 -12.85 -8.64
C GLU A 185 -0.83 -11.79 -9.12
N PRO A 186 -2.02 -11.69 -8.51
CA PRO A 186 -3.03 -10.72 -8.91
C PRO A 186 -2.50 -9.28 -8.75
N ASP A 187 -2.71 -8.43 -9.73
CA ASP A 187 -2.36 -7.01 -9.63
C ASP A 187 -3.58 -6.17 -9.23
N LEU A 188 -3.61 -5.67 -8.01
CA LEU A 188 -4.70 -4.81 -7.51
C LEU A 188 -4.87 -3.51 -8.30
N HIS A 189 -3.86 -3.10 -9.08
CA HIS A 189 -4.00 -1.95 -9.99
C HIS A 189 -4.94 -2.22 -11.17
N MET A 190 -5.29 -3.46 -11.44
CA MET A 190 -6.28 -3.83 -12.45
C MET A 190 -7.72 -3.62 -11.98
N ILE A 191 -7.93 -3.35 -10.69
CA ILE A 191 -9.23 -2.90 -10.17
C ILE A 191 -9.25 -1.37 -10.17
N GLU A 192 -10.07 -0.77 -11.05
CA GLU A 192 -10.29 0.68 -11.05
C GLU A 192 -11.27 1.05 -9.93
N LYS A 193 -10.96 2.14 -9.22
CA LYS A 193 -11.86 2.75 -8.22
C LYS A 193 -12.41 4.04 -8.82
N MET A 194 -13.60 3.97 -9.39
CA MET A 194 -14.26 5.13 -10.01
C MET A 194 -15.19 5.79 -9.00
N GLU A 195 -15.08 7.10 -8.88
CA GLU A 195 -15.89 7.92 -8.01
C GLU A 195 -17.07 8.51 -8.78
N MET A 196 -18.27 8.39 -8.24
CA MET A 196 -19.47 8.96 -8.82
C MET A 196 -20.34 9.60 -7.72
N HIS A 197 -20.74 10.84 -7.90
CA HIS A 197 -21.71 11.47 -7.01
C HIS A 197 -23.08 10.82 -7.17
N HIS A 198 -23.72 10.41 -6.07
CA HIS A 198 -25.02 9.77 -6.06
C HIS A 198 -25.74 10.07 -4.74
N GLU A 199 -27.04 9.84 -4.69
CA GLU A 199 -27.84 10.10 -3.49
C GLU A 199 -27.47 9.21 -2.32
N THR A 200 -27.16 7.92 -2.58
CA THR A 200 -26.83 6.94 -1.54
C THR A 200 -25.48 6.27 -1.81
N ASP A 201 -24.81 5.88 -0.73
CA ASP A 201 -23.57 5.10 -0.75
C ASP A 201 -23.83 3.59 -0.93
N MET A 202 -25.05 3.13 -0.60
CA MET A 202 -25.47 1.73 -0.77
C MET A 202 -25.55 1.29 -2.24
N ASP A 203 -25.59 2.24 -3.17
CA ASP A 203 -25.60 1.96 -4.61
C ASP A 203 -24.20 1.70 -5.20
N THR A 204 -23.18 1.64 -4.37
CA THR A 204 -21.83 1.23 -4.76
C THR A 204 -21.85 -0.19 -5.31
N THR A 205 -21.35 -0.38 -6.55
CA THR A 205 -21.46 -1.65 -7.27
C THR A 205 -20.15 -2.06 -7.94
N LEU A 206 -20.00 -3.36 -8.16
CA LEU A 206 -18.95 -3.92 -9.00
C LEU A 206 -19.41 -4.00 -10.46
N ILE A 207 -18.63 -3.42 -11.36
CA ILE A 207 -18.83 -3.52 -12.80
C ILE A 207 -17.77 -4.44 -13.38
N ARG A 208 -18.22 -5.54 -14.01
CA ARG A 208 -17.35 -6.48 -14.71
C ARG A 208 -16.96 -5.93 -16.08
N GLY A 209 -16.06 -4.98 -16.05
CA GLY A 209 -15.62 -4.19 -17.18
C GLY A 209 -14.98 -2.90 -16.71
N LEU A 210 -14.95 -1.90 -17.58
CA LEU A 210 -14.29 -0.63 -17.27
C LEU A 210 -15.27 0.55 -17.35
N VAL A 211 -15.14 1.46 -16.40
CA VAL A 211 -15.82 2.77 -16.43
C VAL A 211 -14.77 3.85 -16.66
N LEU A 212 -15.02 4.70 -17.67
CA LEU A 212 -14.17 5.83 -18.01
C LEU A 212 -14.81 7.14 -17.54
N ASP A 213 -14.02 8.05 -17.00
CA ASP A 213 -14.42 9.35 -16.46
C ASP A 213 -14.60 10.43 -17.52
N HIS A 214 -14.92 10.04 -18.73
CA HIS A 214 -15.19 10.93 -19.86
C HIS A 214 -16.09 10.25 -20.88
N GLY A 215 -16.74 11.06 -21.71
CA GLY A 215 -17.66 10.61 -22.75
C GLY A 215 -17.35 11.20 -24.12
N ALA A 216 -18.24 10.93 -25.06
CA ALA A 216 -18.18 11.47 -26.40
C ALA A 216 -18.18 13.01 -26.38
N ARG A 217 -17.37 13.59 -27.24
CA ARG A 217 -17.26 15.05 -27.40
C ARG A 217 -18.09 15.60 -28.56
N HIS A 218 -18.52 14.72 -29.47
CA HIS A 218 -19.37 15.10 -30.59
C HIS A 218 -20.83 14.70 -30.31
N PRO A 219 -21.84 15.59 -30.54
CA PRO A 219 -23.23 15.33 -30.20
C PRO A 219 -23.85 14.20 -31.02
N ASP A 220 -23.45 14.04 -32.29
CA ASP A 220 -24.00 13.05 -33.23
C ASP A 220 -23.39 11.65 -33.07
N MET A 221 -22.44 11.45 -32.13
CA MET A 221 -21.91 10.13 -31.84
C MET A 221 -22.96 9.26 -31.13
N PRO A 222 -22.98 7.95 -31.42
CA PRO A 222 -23.88 7.03 -30.74
C PRO A 222 -23.54 6.97 -29.26
N LYS A 223 -24.56 7.12 -28.39
CA LYS A 223 -24.38 7.05 -26.91
C LYS A 223 -24.56 5.64 -26.35
N HIS A 224 -25.04 4.72 -27.16
CA HIS A 224 -25.31 3.33 -26.81
C HIS A 224 -24.91 2.45 -27.97
N VAL A 225 -24.01 1.50 -27.73
CA VAL A 225 -23.44 0.62 -28.75
C VAL A 225 -23.44 -0.79 -28.22
N GLU A 226 -24.16 -1.69 -28.89
CA GLU A 226 -24.21 -3.11 -28.57
C GLU A 226 -23.22 -3.90 -29.43
N ASN A 227 -22.71 -4.99 -28.90
CA ASN A 227 -21.78 -5.91 -29.58
C ASN A 227 -20.63 -5.16 -30.25
N ALA A 228 -19.95 -4.30 -29.49
CA ALA A 228 -18.96 -3.38 -30.00
C ALA A 228 -17.58 -4.02 -30.15
N TYR A 229 -16.96 -3.80 -31.31
CA TYR A 229 -15.52 -3.94 -31.43
C TYR A 229 -14.82 -2.71 -30.87
N VAL A 230 -13.82 -2.93 -30.04
CA VAL A 230 -13.09 -1.86 -29.35
C VAL A 230 -11.70 -1.76 -29.92
N LEU A 231 -11.38 -0.61 -30.54
CA LEU A 231 -10.04 -0.27 -30.96
C LEU A 231 -9.37 0.58 -29.87
N THR A 232 -8.36 0.04 -29.22
CA THR A 232 -7.51 0.79 -28.29
C THR A 232 -6.27 1.29 -29.01
N CYS A 233 -6.03 2.60 -29.03
CA CYS A 233 -4.91 3.16 -29.76
C CYS A 233 -4.22 4.31 -29.00
N ASN A 234 -2.92 4.50 -29.31
CA ASN A 234 -2.09 5.57 -28.80
C ASN A 234 -1.53 6.38 -29.98
N VAL A 235 -2.41 6.84 -30.86
CA VAL A 235 -2.07 7.55 -32.07
C VAL A 235 -2.58 8.98 -31.97
N SER A 236 -1.73 9.96 -32.30
CA SER A 236 -2.18 11.33 -32.40
C SER A 236 -3.04 11.53 -33.66
N LEU A 237 -4.30 11.91 -33.41
CA LEU A 237 -5.28 12.30 -34.42
C LEU A 237 -5.63 13.79 -34.31
N GLU A 238 -4.74 14.56 -33.71
CA GLU A 238 -4.81 16.01 -33.64
C GLU A 238 -3.52 16.62 -34.23
N TYR A 239 -3.61 17.89 -34.62
CA TYR A 239 -2.48 18.64 -35.12
C TYR A 239 -1.48 18.85 -33.97
N GLU A 240 -0.31 18.27 -34.09
CA GLU A 240 0.82 18.45 -33.16
C GLU A 240 1.93 19.23 -33.88
N LYS A 241 2.51 20.23 -33.20
CA LYS A 241 3.75 20.83 -33.64
C LYS A 241 4.85 19.76 -33.69
N THR A 242 5.67 19.80 -34.73
CA THR A 242 6.85 18.94 -34.79
C THR A 242 7.76 19.18 -33.58
N GLU A 243 8.21 18.12 -32.92
CA GLU A 243 9.11 18.20 -31.74
C GLU A 243 10.47 18.86 -32.11
N VAL A 244 10.88 18.75 -33.36
CA VAL A 244 12.06 19.40 -33.86
C VAL A 244 11.67 20.78 -34.42
N ASN A 245 12.40 21.85 -34.07
CA ASN A 245 12.24 23.19 -34.63
C ASN A 245 12.57 23.18 -36.15
N SER A 246 11.73 22.54 -36.95
CA SER A 246 11.80 22.56 -38.40
C SER A 246 11.14 23.86 -38.87
N GLY A 247 11.92 24.82 -39.24
CA GLY A 247 11.44 26.02 -39.92
C GLY A 247 11.00 25.63 -41.33
N LEU A 248 9.67 25.63 -41.57
CA LEU A 248 9.11 25.47 -42.89
C LEU A 248 9.15 26.84 -43.57
N PHE A 249 9.98 26.96 -44.60
CA PHE A 249 10.11 28.19 -45.42
C PHE A 249 9.16 28.11 -46.58
N TYR A 250 8.25 29.07 -46.68
CA TYR A 250 7.37 29.27 -47.83
C TYR A 250 7.58 30.70 -48.40
N LYS A 251 7.55 30.81 -49.72
CA LYS A 251 7.77 32.09 -50.41
C LYS A 251 6.47 32.79 -50.81
N THR A 252 5.40 32.04 -50.94
CA THR A 252 4.10 32.53 -51.38
C THR A 252 2.94 32.09 -50.47
N ALA A 253 1.86 32.88 -50.45
CA ALA A 253 0.67 32.51 -49.70
C ALA A 253 0.03 31.19 -50.18
N ALA A 254 0.09 30.93 -51.48
CA ALA A 254 -0.40 29.70 -52.09
C ALA A 254 0.41 28.44 -51.62
N GLU A 255 1.71 28.55 -51.39
CA GLU A 255 2.52 27.47 -50.83
C GLU A 255 2.16 27.19 -49.38
N ARG A 256 1.87 28.24 -48.61
CA ARG A 256 1.41 28.10 -47.23
C ARG A 256 0.07 27.37 -47.14
N GLU A 257 -0.90 27.72 -48.02
CA GLU A 257 -2.17 27.03 -48.09
C GLU A 257 -2.05 25.56 -48.46
N LYS A 258 -1.19 25.23 -49.41
CA LYS A 258 -0.88 23.85 -49.81
C LYS A 258 -0.24 23.06 -48.66
N LEU A 259 0.63 23.68 -47.90
CA LEU A 259 1.25 23.04 -46.73
C LEU A 259 0.20 22.71 -45.64
N LEU A 260 -0.65 23.69 -45.29
CA LEU A 260 -1.74 23.51 -44.34
C LEU A 260 -2.75 22.44 -44.82
N ALA A 261 -3.03 22.39 -46.12
CA ALA A 261 -3.87 21.34 -46.68
C ALA A 261 -3.23 19.96 -46.57
N ALA A 262 -1.92 19.85 -46.85
CA ALA A 262 -1.18 18.59 -46.73
C ALA A 262 -1.12 18.07 -45.27
N GLU A 263 -0.95 18.96 -44.30
CA GLU A 263 -0.97 18.61 -42.87
C GLU A 263 -2.35 18.07 -42.43
N ARG A 264 -3.43 18.72 -42.85
CA ARG A 264 -4.79 18.25 -42.62
C ARG A 264 -5.06 16.89 -43.29
N GLU A 265 -4.62 16.76 -44.56
CA GLU A 265 -4.78 15.52 -45.32
C GLU A 265 -4.05 14.36 -44.65
N PHE A 266 -2.89 14.60 -44.05
CA PHE A 266 -2.15 13.58 -43.30
C PHE A 266 -2.96 13.02 -42.12
N ILE A 267 -3.59 13.88 -41.33
CA ILE A 267 -4.43 13.46 -40.21
C ILE A 267 -5.71 12.74 -40.73
N THR A 268 -6.36 13.33 -41.74
CA THR A 268 -7.55 12.74 -42.36
C THR A 268 -7.27 11.33 -42.91
N ARG A 269 -6.10 11.11 -43.49
CA ARG A 269 -5.69 9.79 -44.00
C ARG A 269 -5.56 8.76 -42.88
N ARG A 270 -5.10 9.17 -41.69
CA ARG A 270 -5.07 8.27 -40.50
C ARG A 270 -6.47 7.88 -40.05
N VAL A 271 -7.41 8.85 -40.00
CA VAL A 271 -8.79 8.60 -39.65
C VAL A 271 -9.48 7.70 -40.66
N LEU A 272 -9.25 7.91 -41.97
CA LEU A 272 -9.79 7.06 -43.04
C LEU A 272 -9.34 5.61 -42.90
N LYS A 273 -8.11 5.32 -42.49
CA LYS A 273 -7.65 3.95 -42.24
C LYS A 273 -8.44 3.27 -41.10
N ILE A 274 -8.83 4.02 -40.05
CA ILE A 274 -9.68 3.50 -38.99
C ILE A 274 -11.08 3.21 -39.50
N ILE A 275 -11.63 4.09 -40.34
CA ILE A 275 -12.95 3.91 -40.98
C ILE A 275 -12.93 2.71 -41.93
N ASP A 276 -11.84 2.52 -42.69
CA ASP A 276 -11.68 1.35 -43.57
C ASP A 276 -11.61 0.04 -42.76
N LEU A 277 -10.97 0.05 -41.58
CA LEU A 277 -10.99 -1.12 -40.70
C LEU A 277 -12.42 -1.42 -40.23
N LYS A 278 -13.20 -0.41 -39.79
CA LYS A 278 -14.60 -0.59 -39.44
C LYS A 278 -15.39 -1.23 -40.57
N LYS A 279 -15.27 -0.72 -41.81
CA LYS A 279 -15.97 -1.25 -42.99
C LYS A 279 -15.60 -2.69 -43.34
N LYS A 280 -14.38 -3.12 -42.98
CA LYS A 280 -13.93 -4.51 -43.16
C LYS A 280 -14.54 -5.44 -42.12
N VAL A 281 -14.68 -4.99 -40.86
CA VAL A 281 -15.09 -5.82 -39.72
C VAL A 281 -16.59 -5.78 -39.48
N CYS A 282 -17.21 -4.60 -39.59
CA CYS A 282 -18.65 -4.39 -39.46
C CYS A 282 -19.27 -4.29 -40.86
N LYS A 283 -19.93 -5.35 -41.34
CA LYS A 283 -20.67 -5.33 -42.59
C LYS A 283 -22.05 -4.70 -42.38
N ASP A 284 -22.53 -4.02 -43.38
CA ASP A 284 -23.87 -3.43 -43.35
C ASP A 284 -24.94 -4.52 -43.11
N GLY A 285 -25.70 -4.36 -42.02
CA GLY A 285 -26.70 -5.36 -41.60
C GLY A 285 -26.32 -6.23 -40.40
N ASP A 286 -25.07 -6.23 -39.98
CA ASP A 286 -24.63 -6.83 -38.70
C ASP A 286 -24.90 -5.82 -37.57
N ASN A 287 -25.64 -6.22 -36.51
CA ASN A 287 -25.78 -5.40 -35.29
C ASN A 287 -24.48 -5.33 -34.48
N LYS A 288 -23.40 -4.90 -35.14
CA LYS A 288 -22.08 -4.77 -34.53
C LYS A 288 -21.64 -3.32 -34.54
N GLY A 289 -21.36 -2.80 -33.35
CA GLY A 289 -20.85 -1.46 -33.19
C GLY A 289 -19.32 -1.38 -33.29
N PHE A 290 -18.80 -0.16 -33.46
CA PHE A 290 -17.37 0.09 -33.46
C PHE A 290 -17.05 1.28 -32.56
N VAL A 291 -16.10 1.10 -31.65
CA VAL A 291 -15.69 2.11 -30.67
C VAL A 291 -14.19 2.31 -30.72
N VAL A 292 -13.76 3.56 -30.72
CA VAL A 292 -12.34 3.94 -30.69
C VAL A 292 -12.02 4.61 -29.37
N ILE A 293 -11.07 4.07 -28.64
CA ILE A 293 -10.57 4.65 -27.39
C ILE A 293 -9.10 5.01 -27.58
N ASN A 294 -8.83 6.33 -27.65
CA ASN A 294 -7.50 6.85 -27.93
C ASN A 294 -6.89 7.50 -26.68
N GLN A 295 -5.64 7.18 -26.41
CA GLN A 295 -4.86 7.83 -25.35
C GLN A 295 -4.46 9.26 -25.71
N LYS A 296 -4.21 9.53 -26.97
CA LYS A 296 -3.90 10.87 -27.50
C LYS A 296 -5.15 11.67 -27.84
N GLY A 297 -4.98 12.88 -28.28
CA GLY A 297 -6.07 13.75 -28.70
C GLY A 297 -6.66 13.38 -30.05
N ILE A 298 -7.87 13.84 -30.30
CA ILE A 298 -8.57 13.75 -31.58
C ILE A 298 -9.12 15.14 -31.89
N ASP A 299 -8.81 15.68 -33.07
CA ASP A 299 -9.28 16.98 -33.52
C ASP A 299 -10.78 16.98 -33.83
N PRO A 300 -11.49 18.11 -33.68
CA PRO A 300 -12.89 18.21 -34.02
C PRO A 300 -13.23 17.73 -35.45
N PRO A 301 -12.50 18.10 -36.52
CA PRO A 301 -12.79 17.58 -37.86
C PRO A 301 -12.66 16.06 -37.99
N SER A 302 -11.75 15.47 -37.21
CA SER A 302 -11.58 14.02 -37.15
C SER A 302 -12.76 13.37 -36.40
N LEU A 303 -13.27 14.02 -35.36
CA LEU A 303 -14.47 13.56 -34.64
C LEU A 303 -15.71 13.62 -35.54
N ASP A 304 -15.88 14.67 -36.39
CA ASP A 304 -16.98 14.80 -37.35
C ASP A 304 -16.98 13.62 -38.34
N LEU A 305 -15.81 13.24 -38.86
CA LEU A 305 -15.68 12.09 -39.77
C LEU A 305 -16.05 10.77 -39.10
N LEU A 306 -15.60 10.58 -37.86
CA LEU A 306 -15.92 9.38 -37.08
C LEU A 306 -17.41 9.32 -36.71
N ALA A 307 -18.01 10.46 -36.35
CA ALA A 307 -19.42 10.56 -36.03
C ALA A 307 -20.32 10.28 -37.26
N ALA A 308 -19.95 10.81 -38.45
CA ALA A 308 -20.67 10.54 -39.71
C ALA A 308 -20.73 9.05 -40.04
N GLU A 309 -19.70 8.27 -39.66
CA GLU A 309 -19.67 6.81 -39.83
C GLU A 309 -20.29 6.08 -38.62
N GLY A 310 -20.88 6.76 -37.65
CA GLY A 310 -21.47 6.13 -36.45
C GLY A 310 -20.45 5.43 -35.54
N ILE A 311 -19.26 5.97 -35.41
CA ILE A 311 -18.20 5.48 -34.51
C ILE A 311 -18.23 6.30 -33.22
N LEU A 312 -18.34 5.63 -32.07
CA LEU A 312 -18.11 6.27 -30.78
C LEU A 312 -16.61 6.43 -30.57
N ALA A 313 -16.11 7.66 -30.42
CA ALA A 313 -14.70 7.94 -30.23
C ALA A 313 -14.45 8.69 -28.91
N LEU A 314 -13.62 8.09 -28.05
CA LEU A 314 -13.13 8.67 -26.82
C LEU A 314 -11.68 9.11 -26.98
N ARG A 315 -11.35 10.30 -26.52
CA ARG A 315 -10.02 10.88 -26.60
C ARG A 315 -9.41 11.08 -25.22
N ARG A 316 -8.06 11.07 -25.15
CA ARG A 316 -7.29 11.33 -23.93
C ARG A 316 -7.59 10.35 -22.79
N ALA A 317 -7.80 9.08 -23.12
CA ALA A 317 -7.92 8.02 -22.13
C ALA A 317 -6.63 7.93 -21.31
N LYS A 318 -6.75 7.69 -20.00
CA LYS A 318 -5.60 7.53 -19.10
C LYS A 318 -4.77 6.31 -19.53
N ARG A 319 -3.44 6.40 -19.46
CA ARG A 319 -2.55 5.30 -19.87
C ARG A 319 -2.91 3.97 -19.18
N ARG A 320 -3.15 3.98 -17.88
CA ARG A 320 -3.55 2.77 -17.14
C ARG A 320 -4.87 2.18 -17.63
N ASN A 321 -5.80 3.00 -18.10
CA ASN A 321 -7.06 2.52 -18.66
C ASN A 321 -6.86 1.80 -19.99
N MET A 322 -5.79 2.11 -20.76
CA MET A 322 -5.44 1.36 -21.97
C MET A 322 -5.02 -0.07 -21.63
N GLU A 323 -4.18 -0.25 -20.61
CA GLU A 323 -3.74 -1.56 -20.12
C GLU A 323 -4.94 -2.37 -19.57
N ARG A 324 -5.82 -1.72 -18.82
CA ARG A 324 -7.05 -2.32 -18.29
C ARG A 324 -8.04 -2.71 -19.38
N LEU A 325 -8.20 -1.88 -20.42
CA LEU A 325 -9.07 -2.19 -21.56
C LEU A 325 -8.60 -3.45 -22.31
N GLN A 326 -7.29 -3.61 -22.49
CA GLN A 326 -6.75 -4.83 -23.09
C GLN A 326 -7.08 -6.07 -22.27
N LEU A 327 -7.01 -5.97 -20.93
CA LEU A 327 -7.33 -7.08 -20.03
C LEU A 327 -8.85 -7.32 -19.90
N ALA A 328 -9.68 -6.29 -20.07
CA ALA A 328 -11.13 -6.40 -19.97
C ALA A 328 -11.77 -6.86 -21.28
N CYS A 329 -11.41 -6.22 -22.41
CA CYS A 329 -12.02 -6.45 -23.72
C CYS A 329 -11.23 -7.42 -24.60
N GLY A 330 -9.98 -7.69 -24.24
CA GLY A 330 -9.02 -8.34 -25.14
C GLY A 330 -8.48 -7.36 -26.20
N GLY A 331 -7.78 -7.91 -27.20
CA GLY A 331 -7.12 -7.11 -28.23
C GLY A 331 -5.79 -6.51 -27.79
N GLU A 332 -5.19 -5.72 -28.66
CA GLU A 332 -3.91 -5.06 -28.40
C GLU A 332 -3.99 -3.55 -28.62
N ALA A 333 -3.28 -2.77 -27.80
CA ALA A 333 -3.22 -1.33 -27.99
C ALA A 333 -2.22 -0.99 -29.12
N VAL A 334 -2.72 -0.32 -30.15
CA VAL A 334 -1.97 -0.01 -31.37
C VAL A 334 -1.30 1.37 -31.25
N ASN A 335 -0.01 1.45 -31.57
CA ASN A 335 0.75 2.70 -31.58
C ASN A 335 0.84 3.35 -32.98
N SER A 336 0.49 2.62 -34.04
CA SER A 336 0.46 3.11 -35.42
C SER A 336 -0.82 2.69 -36.12
N VAL A 337 -1.35 3.54 -36.99
CA VAL A 337 -2.50 3.19 -37.86
C VAL A 337 -2.10 2.26 -39.02
N ASP A 338 -0.82 1.99 -39.20
CA ASP A 338 -0.34 1.06 -40.22
C ASP A 338 -0.46 -0.40 -39.78
N ASP A 339 -0.48 -0.63 -38.46
CA ASP A 339 -0.56 -1.96 -37.83
C ASP A 339 -2.02 -2.41 -37.56
N LEU A 340 -3.00 -1.74 -38.17
CA LEU A 340 -4.42 -2.03 -37.96
C LEU A 340 -4.80 -3.35 -38.67
N SER A 341 -5.16 -4.35 -37.86
CA SER A 341 -5.73 -5.62 -38.31
C SER A 341 -7.00 -5.97 -37.50
N PRO A 342 -7.89 -6.83 -38.01
CA PRO A 342 -9.04 -7.29 -37.23
C PRO A 342 -8.68 -8.02 -35.95
N GLU A 343 -7.47 -8.58 -35.84
CA GLU A 343 -6.97 -9.34 -34.69
C GLU A 343 -6.64 -8.49 -33.48
N VAL A 344 -6.29 -7.20 -33.71
CA VAL A 344 -5.98 -6.27 -32.61
C VAL A 344 -7.22 -5.70 -31.93
N LEU A 345 -8.42 -6.00 -32.44
CA LEU A 345 -9.66 -5.49 -31.88
C LEU A 345 -10.10 -6.26 -30.64
N GLY A 346 -10.42 -5.53 -29.58
CA GLY A 346 -11.12 -6.07 -28.43
C GLY A 346 -12.62 -6.20 -28.69
N TYR A 347 -13.35 -6.82 -27.75
CA TYR A 347 -14.80 -6.99 -27.81
C TYR A 347 -15.45 -6.61 -26.49
N ALA A 348 -16.54 -5.86 -26.57
CA ALA A 348 -17.42 -5.58 -25.45
C ALA A 348 -18.90 -5.77 -25.88
N GLY A 349 -19.69 -6.42 -25.05
CA GLY A 349 -21.10 -6.66 -25.36
C GLY A 349 -21.94 -5.40 -25.31
N LEU A 350 -21.58 -4.44 -24.43
CA LEU A 350 -22.32 -3.20 -24.25
C LEU A 350 -21.37 -2.05 -23.92
N ILE A 351 -21.49 -0.95 -24.65
CA ILE A 351 -20.82 0.33 -24.34
C ILE A 351 -21.86 1.43 -24.39
N TYR A 352 -21.98 2.17 -23.28
CA TYR A 352 -22.92 3.29 -23.20
C TYR A 352 -22.39 4.49 -22.42
N GLU A 353 -22.85 5.67 -22.78
CA GLU A 353 -22.55 6.91 -22.07
C GLU A 353 -23.65 7.21 -21.05
N HIS A 354 -23.27 7.44 -19.82
CA HIS A 354 -24.14 7.95 -18.77
C HIS A 354 -23.70 9.36 -18.37
N THR A 355 -24.63 10.30 -18.38
CA THR A 355 -24.36 11.69 -18.02
C THR A 355 -24.98 11.98 -16.66
N LEU A 356 -24.20 12.45 -15.72
CA LEU A 356 -24.63 12.85 -14.39
C LEU A 356 -24.26 14.32 -14.14
N GLY A 357 -25.23 15.21 -14.26
CA GLY A 357 -24.97 16.65 -14.21
C GLY A 357 -24.07 17.11 -15.36
N GLU A 358 -22.88 17.62 -15.02
CA GLU A 358 -21.85 18.03 -15.99
C GLU A 358 -20.86 16.91 -16.33
N ASP A 359 -20.80 15.86 -15.51
CA ASP A 359 -19.87 14.75 -15.67
C ASP A 359 -20.45 13.67 -16.60
N LYS A 360 -19.58 13.14 -17.46
CA LYS A 360 -19.91 12.07 -18.39
C LYS A 360 -19.06 10.85 -18.07
N TYR A 361 -19.72 9.71 -18.00
CA TYR A 361 -19.11 8.41 -17.76
C TYR A 361 -19.40 7.49 -18.93
N THR A 362 -18.39 6.77 -19.39
CA THR A 362 -18.58 5.72 -20.40
C THR A 362 -18.36 4.36 -19.75
N PHE A 363 -19.38 3.53 -19.84
CA PHE A 363 -19.41 2.17 -19.32
C PHE A 363 -19.07 1.20 -20.43
N VAL A 364 -18.17 0.25 -20.15
CA VAL A 364 -17.79 -0.85 -21.03
C VAL A 364 -18.10 -2.12 -20.28
N GLU A 365 -19.15 -2.82 -20.66
CA GLU A 365 -19.71 -3.96 -19.94
C GLU A 365 -19.85 -5.18 -20.83
N ASN A 366 -20.17 -6.33 -20.21
CA ASN A 366 -20.39 -7.61 -20.90
C ASN A 366 -19.17 -8.04 -21.73
N CYS A 367 -17.97 -7.84 -21.18
CA CYS A 367 -16.73 -8.38 -21.74
C CYS A 367 -16.71 -9.88 -21.57
N ARG A 368 -16.05 -10.62 -22.49
CA ARG A 368 -16.05 -12.10 -22.48
C ARG A 368 -15.36 -12.71 -21.27
N ASP A 369 -14.20 -12.17 -20.90
CA ASP A 369 -13.39 -12.64 -19.75
C ASP A 369 -12.68 -11.42 -19.14
N PRO A 370 -13.40 -10.60 -18.34
CA PRO A 370 -12.85 -9.36 -17.84
C PRO A 370 -11.83 -9.63 -16.72
N LYS A 371 -10.53 -9.56 -17.08
CA LYS A 371 -9.42 -9.62 -16.12
C LYS A 371 -9.07 -8.25 -15.53
N SER A 372 -9.88 -7.26 -15.80
CA SER A 372 -9.88 -5.95 -15.16
C SER A 372 -11.32 -5.52 -14.91
N VAL A 373 -11.59 -5.02 -13.71
CA VAL A 373 -12.94 -4.66 -13.25
C VAL A 373 -12.92 -3.26 -12.62
N THR A 374 -14.10 -2.66 -12.51
CA THR A 374 -14.26 -1.35 -11.88
C THR A 374 -15.17 -1.43 -10.67
N LEU A 375 -14.71 -0.95 -9.54
CA LEU A 375 -15.54 -0.65 -8.38
C LEU A 375 -16.08 0.78 -8.52
N LEU A 376 -17.36 0.90 -8.79
CA LEU A 376 -18.05 2.18 -8.91
C LEU A 376 -18.51 2.62 -7.53
N ILE A 377 -17.77 3.55 -6.94
CA ILE A 377 -18.03 4.08 -5.61
C ILE A 377 -19.02 5.24 -5.74
N LYS A 378 -20.17 5.08 -5.12
CA LYS A 378 -21.23 6.10 -5.12
C LYS A 378 -21.39 6.73 -3.75
N GLY A 379 -21.76 7.99 -3.70
CA GLY A 379 -22.02 8.66 -2.44
C GLY A 379 -22.42 10.13 -2.60
N PRO A 380 -23.04 10.71 -1.56
CA PRO A 380 -23.55 12.09 -1.61
C PRO A 380 -22.47 13.15 -1.53
N ASN A 381 -21.33 12.83 -0.89
CA ASN A 381 -20.26 13.78 -0.61
C ASN A 381 -18.88 13.20 -0.96
N LYS A 382 -17.97 14.05 -1.42
CA LYS A 382 -16.57 13.67 -1.69
C LYS A 382 -15.89 13.02 -0.48
N HIS A 383 -16.20 13.47 0.73
CA HIS A 383 -15.61 12.95 1.97
C HIS A 383 -16.04 11.51 2.24
N THR A 384 -17.33 11.19 2.05
CA THR A 384 -17.85 9.82 2.19
C THR A 384 -17.29 8.90 1.10
N ILE A 385 -17.25 9.36 -0.14
CA ILE A 385 -16.66 8.62 -1.27
C ILE A 385 -15.18 8.30 -0.99
N GLN A 386 -14.41 9.27 -0.49
CA GLN A 386 -13.01 9.06 -0.16
C GLN A 386 -12.84 8.06 0.98
N GLN A 387 -13.68 8.14 2.03
CA GLN A 387 -13.66 7.16 3.13
C GLN A 387 -13.94 5.73 2.64
N ILE A 388 -14.93 5.56 1.75
CA ILE A 388 -15.24 4.26 1.16
C ILE A 388 -14.06 3.77 0.31
N LYS A 389 -13.43 4.66 -0.46
CA LYS A 389 -12.29 4.33 -1.32
C LYS A 389 -11.07 3.85 -0.53
N ASP A 390 -10.79 4.49 0.61
CA ASP A 390 -9.72 4.10 1.52
C ASP A 390 -10.04 2.73 2.16
N ALA A 391 -11.27 2.54 2.65
CA ALA A 391 -11.71 1.26 3.20
C ALA A 391 -11.68 0.10 2.17
N LEU A 392 -12.07 0.37 0.91
CA LEU A 392 -11.97 -0.59 -0.19
C LEU A 392 -10.53 -1.01 -0.45
N HIS A 393 -9.57 -0.08 -0.34
CA HIS A 393 -8.17 -0.41 -0.52
C HIS A 393 -7.71 -1.48 0.47
N ASP A 394 -8.08 -1.30 1.73
CA ASP A 394 -7.71 -2.19 2.81
C ASP A 394 -8.41 -3.54 2.70
N GLY A 395 -9.70 -3.55 2.40
CA GLY A 395 -10.46 -4.78 2.15
C GLY A 395 -9.90 -5.59 0.97
N MET A 396 -9.56 -4.94 -0.15
CA MET A 396 -8.93 -5.61 -1.29
C MET A 396 -7.55 -6.16 -0.93
N ARG A 397 -6.76 -5.42 -0.15
CA ARG A 397 -5.43 -5.86 0.28
C ARG A 397 -5.53 -7.07 1.22
N ALA A 398 -6.51 -7.08 2.12
CA ALA A 398 -6.75 -8.21 3.02
C ALA A 398 -7.08 -9.50 2.24
N VAL A 399 -7.98 -9.41 1.26
CA VAL A 399 -8.33 -10.54 0.38
C VAL A 399 -7.14 -10.97 -0.47
N PHE A 400 -6.42 -10.01 -1.05
CA PHE A 400 -5.22 -10.26 -1.85
C PHE A 400 -4.16 -11.04 -1.05
N ASN A 401 -3.85 -10.60 0.17
CA ASN A 401 -2.85 -11.27 1.01
C ASN A 401 -3.26 -12.72 1.32
N THR A 402 -4.55 -12.97 1.58
CA THR A 402 -5.06 -14.31 1.84
C THR A 402 -4.93 -15.25 0.63
N ILE A 403 -5.09 -14.71 -0.60
CA ILE A 403 -4.95 -15.50 -1.83
C ILE A 403 -3.48 -15.68 -2.22
N THR A 404 -2.65 -14.64 -2.06
CA THR A 404 -1.26 -14.62 -2.57
C THR A 404 -0.34 -15.51 -1.77
N ASP A 405 -0.66 -15.78 -0.52
CA ASP A 405 0.12 -16.71 0.29
C ASP A 405 0.21 -18.11 -0.37
N LYS A 406 -0.77 -18.49 -1.19
CA LYS A 406 -0.76 -19.71 -2.03
C LYS A 406 0.32 -19.71 -3.12
N PHE A 407 0.58 -18.57 -3.75
CA PHE A 407 1.51 -18.48 -4.89
C PHE A 407 2.98 -18.52 -4.47
N ASN A 408 3.28 -18.23 -3.22
CA ASN A 408 4.66 -18.22 -2.72
C ASN A 408 5.21 -19.62 -2.39
N GLU A 409 4.39 -20.65 -2.28
CA GLU A 409 4.85 -22.03 -2.07
C GLU A 409 5.48 -22.67 -3.32
N GLY A 410 5.04 -22.30 -4.53
CA GLY A 410 5.58 -22.84 -5.78
C GLY A 410 6.94 -22.27 -6.21
N VAL A 411 7.42 -21.20 -5.56
CA VAL A 411 8.67 -20.48 -5.90
C VAL A 411 9.71 -20.55 -4.77
N VAL A 412 9.56 -21.46 -3.83
CA VAL A 412 10.67 -21.85 -2.94
C VAL A 412 11.53 -22.87 -3.68
N GLU A 413 12.09 -22.48 -4.82
CA GLU A 413 13.35 -23.11 -5.22
C GLU A 413 14.38 -22.84 -4.13
N PRO A 414 15.15 -23.86 -3.74
CA PRO A 414 16.11 -23.74 -2.63
C PRO A 414 17.29 -22.87 -3.05
N TYR A 415 17.16 -21.57 -2.94
CA TYR A 415 18.33 -20.66 -2.90
C TYR A 415 19.21 -20.89 -1.63
N ALA A 416 19.05 -22.03 -0.97
CA ALA A 416 19.85 -22.43 0.19
C ALA A 416 21.23 -22.99 -0.18
N TYR A 417 21.54 -23.22 -1.45
CA TYR A 417 22.80 -23.84 -1.87
C TYR A 417 23.57 -23.10 -2.97
N LEU A 418 23.59 -21.79 -2.94
CA LEU A 418 24.67 -21.05 -3.57
C LEU A 418 25.46 -20.30 -2.49
N SER A 419 26.25 -21.08 -1.75
CA SER A 419 27.49 -20.54 -1.20
C SER A 419 28.26 -19.96 -2.37
N PRO A 420 28.58 -18.66 -2.39
CA PRO A 420 29.56 -18.17 -3.34
C PRO A 420 30.89 -18.80 -2.94
N THR A 421 31.30 -19.86 -3.62
CA THR A 421 32.70 -20.18 -3.75
C THR A 421 33.33 -18.92 -4.32
N ILE A 422 34.01 -18.18 -3.46
CA ILE A 422 34.90 -17.10 -3.85
C ILE A 422 35.90 -17.71 -4.83
N PRO A 423 35.92 -17.35 -6.11
CA PRO A 423 37.03 -17.77 -6.97
C PRO A 423 38.26 -17.09 -6.43
N GLY A 424 39.24 -17.89 -6.03
CA GLY A 424 40.55 -17.40 -5.65
C GLY A 424 41.11 -16.47 -6.73
N PRO A 425 41.97 -15.51 -6.36
CA PRO A 425 42.51 -14.55 -7.30
C PRO A 425 43.27 -15.29 -8.40
N ARG A 426 42.88 -15.08 -9.65
CA ARG A 426 43.64 -15.56 -10.82
C ARG A 426 45.04 -14.95 -10.76
N PRO A 427 46.09 -15.72 -11.00
CA PRO A 427 47.42 -15.16 -11.10
C PRO A 427 47.51 -14.22 -12.31
N SER A 428 47.91 -12.98 -12.06
CA SER A 428 48.20 -11.97 -13.10
C SER A 428 49.45 -12.39 -13.88
N PRO A 429 49.49 -12.11 -15.19
CA PRO A 429 50.67 -12.35 -16.03
C PRO A 429 51.82 -11.40 -15.62
N PRO A 430 53.10 -11.84 -15.73
CA PRO A 430 54.24 -11.04 -15.32
C PRO A 430 54.53 -9.94 -16.31
N GLY A 431 54.61 -8.69 -15.87
CA GLY A 431 55.12 -7.61 -16.72
C GLY A 431 54.89 -6.19 -16.20
N LYS A 432 55.98 -5.66 -15.64
CA LYS A 432 56.34 -4.25 -15.51
C LYS A 432 55.81 -3.44 -14.32
N CYS A 433 56.68 -3.35 -13.30
CA CYS A 433 56.75 -2.22 -12.38
C CYS A 433 57.10 -0.90 -13.11
N PRO A 434 56.55 0.21 -12.68
CA PRO A 434 57.26 1.48 -12.60
C PRO A 434 57.49 1.92 -11.15
N ARG A 435 58.59 2.59 -10.99
CA ARG A 435 59.31 3.02 -9.81
C ARG A 435 58.54 3.99 -8.89
N PRO A 436 58.95 4.09 -7.60
CA PRO A 436 58.32 4.94 -6.59
C PRO A 436 58.84 6.40 -6.70
N GLY A 437 57.93 7.33 -6.43
CA GLY A 437 58.29 8.75 -6.34
C GLY A 437 57.26 9.56 -5.54
N MET A 438 57.68 10.01 -4.36
CA MET A 438 57.27 11.16 -3.57
C MET A 438 55.87 11.16 -2.92
N VAL A 439 55.84 10.87 -1.64
CA VAL A 439 55.63 11.74 -0.47
C VAL A 439 54.41 12.64 -0.51
N ALA A 440 53.40 12.27 0.26
CA ALA A 440 52.66 13.15 1.13
C ALA A 440 52.13 12.34 2.34
N GLU A 441 52.94 12.28 3.38
CA GLU A 441 52.53 12.01 4.75
C GLU A 441 51.66 13.16 5.24
N ASN A 442 50.81 12.85 6.22
CA ASN A 442 50.01 13.70 7.08
C ASN A 442 48.60 14.04 6.61
N SER A 443 47.66 13.25 7.07
CA SER A 443 46.38 13.69 7.68
C SER A 443 45.38 12.55 7.92
N PHE A 444 45.79 11.47 8.56
CA PHE A 444 44.83 10.42 9.01
C PHE A 444 45.10 9.95 10.47
N ALA A 445 45.34 10.88 11.36
CA ALA A 445 45.58 10.56 12.78
C ALA A 445 44.77 11.43 13.76
N HIS A 446 43.49 11.80 13.42
CA HIS A 446 42.62 12.46 14.40
C HIS A 446 41.13 12.15 14.17
N LEU A 447 40.77 10.88 14.00
CA LEU A 447 39.37 10.42 14.05
C LEU A 447 39.27 9.17 14.97
N GLN A 448 40.01 9.16 16.04
CA GLN A 448 39.76 8.28 17.18
C GLN A 448 39.50 9.17 18.39
N GLU A 449 38.24 9.20 18.78
CA GLU A 449 37.58 9.57 20.02
C GLU A 449 36.35 10.47 19.77
N CYS A 450 35.32 9.88 19.11
CA CYS A 450 33.97 10.33 19.35
C CYS A 450 33.47 9.67 20.63
N PRO A 451 33.04 10.42 21.64
CA PRO A 451 32.52 9.83 22.88
C PRO A 451 31.30 8.96 22.57
N ARG A 452 31.43 7.68 22.77
CA ARG A 452 30.40 6.65 22.56
C ARG A 452 29.15 6.79 23.45
N GLU A 453 29.02 7.87 24.20
CA GLU A 453 27.97 8.03 25.22
C GLU A 453 26.78 8.91 24.84
N GLU A 454 26.90 9.82 23.87
CA GLU A 454 25.83 10.80 23.58
C GLU A 454 24.73 10.31 22.63
N THR A 455 24.90 9.17 21.95
CA THR A 455 23.91 8.59 21.02
C THR A 455 23.03 7.49 21.63
N ARG A 456 23.27 7.12 22.89
CA ARG A 456 22.61 5.99 23.56
C ARG A 456 21.07 6.07 23.65
N PRO A 457 20.42 7.22 23.93
CA PRO A 457 18.95 7.25 24.05
C PRO A 457 18.22 6.99 22.72
N LEU A 458 18.72 7.55 21.61
CA LEU A 458 18.16 7.31 20.29
C LEU A 458 18.41 5.89 19.79
N VAL A 459 19.57 5.32 20.10
CA VAL A 459 19.92 3.93 19.80
C VAL A 459 19.03 2.96 20.58
N CYS A 460 18.68 3.25 21.83
CA CYS A 460 17.79 2.39 22.63
C CYS A 460 16.35 2.40 22.10
N VAL A 461 15.80 3.56 21.74
CA VAL A 461 14.48 3.64 21.10
C VAL A 461 14.50 2.95 19.73
N GLY A 462 15.54 3.16 18.94
CA GLY A 462 15.73 2.48 17.66
C GLY A 462 15.96 0.97 17.79
N ALA A 463 16.61 0.48 18.89
CA ALA A 463 16.78 -0.93 19.18
C ALA A 463 15.46 -1.58 19.64
N MET A 464 14.69 -0.91 20.50
CA MET A 464 13.32 -1.33 20.88
C MET A 464 12.41 -1.40 19.67
N PHE A 465 12.48 -0.41 18.79
CA PHE A 465 11.73 -0.38 17.54
C PHE A 465 12.20 -1.48 16.56
N ARG A 466 13.51 -1.75 16.47
CA ARG A 466 14.05 -2.85 15.66
C ARG A 466 13.63 -4.22 16.18
N ALA A 467 13.65 -4.43 17.49
CA ALA A 467 13.17 -5.68 18.09
C ALA A 467 11.72 -5.95 17.71
N PHE A 468 10.88 -4.93 17.68
CA PHE A 468 9.48 -5.04 17.25
C PHE A 468 9.34 -5.26 15.74
N VAL A 469 10.01 -4.45 14.90
CA VAL A 469 9.86 -4.51 13.43
C VAL A 469 10.60 -5.70 12.79
N SER A 470 11.68 -6.19 13.42
CA SER A 470 12.51 -7.29 12.85
C SER A 470 11.93 -8.69 13.05
N SER A 471 10.95 -8.82 13.90
CA SER A 471 10.52 -10.12 14.41
C SER A 471 9.33 -10.75 13.69
N HIS A 472 8.71 -10.07 12.75
CA HIS A 472 7.47 -10.53 12.14
C HIS A 472 7.69 -11.04 10.71
N LEU A 473 8.26 -12.25 10.54
CA LEU A 473 8.76 -12.65 9.23
C LEU A 473 8.71 -14.13 8.90
N ILE A 474 7.54 -14.74 8.81
CA ILE A 474 7.39 -15.99 8.05
C ILE A 474 6.04 -15.97 7.33
N PRO A 475 5.96 -15.99 6.00
CA PRO A 475 4.72 -16.31 5.33
C PRO A 475 4.46 -17.81 5.49
N VAL A 476 3.29 -18.16 5.99
CA VAL A 476 2.77 -19.51 5.98
C VAL A 476 1.46 -19.46 5.22
N PRO A 477 1.29 -20.30 4.21
CA PRO A 477 0.12 -20.27 3.33
C PRO A 477 -1.15 -20.75 4.03
N GLU A 478 -2.29 -20.26 3.59
CA GLU A 478 -3.65 -20.70 3.94
C GLU A 478 -3.96 -20.74 5.44
N CYS A 479 -3.38 -19.83 6.23
CA CYS A 479 -3.56 -19.82 7.66
C CYS A 479 -4.29 -18.55 8.12
N LEU A 480 -5.24 -18.74 8.99
CA LEU A 480 -5.95 -17.68 9.70
C LEU A 480 -5.56 -17.68 11.17
N VAL A 481 -5.55 -16.50 11.76
CA VAL A 481 -5.34 -16.31 13.20
C VAL A 481 -6.65 -15.83 13.81
N PRO A 482 -7.16 -16.50 14.85
CA PRO A 482 -8.35 -16.05 15.57
C PRO A 482 -8.17 -14.63 16.11
N GLY A 483 -9.16 -13.76 15.88
CA GLY A 483 -9.13 -12.34 16.23
C GLY A 483 -9.66 -12.00 17.62
N ALA A 484 -10.23 -10.80 17.75
CA ALA A 484 -10.83 -10.30 19.00
C ALA A 484 -9.85 -10.24 20.18
N GLY A 485 -8.56 -10.04 19.94
CA GLY A 485 -7.55 -10.02 20.99
C GLY A 485 -7.15 -11.39 21.53
N SER A 486 -7.60 -12.49 20.90
CA SER A 486 -7.36 -13.84 21.41
C SER A 486 -5.89 -14.25 21.35
N PHE A 487 -5.17 -13.86 20.31
CA PHE A 487 -3.76 -14.10 20.19
C PHE A 487 -2.95 -13.36 21.26
N GLU A 488 -3.27 -12.08 21.49
CA GLU A 488 -2.60 -11.23 22.48
C GLU A 488 -2.79 -11.76 23.90
N ILE A 489 -3.98 -12.27 24.22
CA ILE A 489 -4.28 -12.90 25.51
C ILE A 489 -3.52 -14.22 25.65
N ALA A 490 -3.52 -15.06 24.61
CA ALA A 490 -2.77 -16.31 24.62
C ALA A 490 -1.27 -16.07 24.77
N ALA A 491 -0.71 -15.08 24.07
CA ALA A 491 0.69 -14.69 24.18
C ALA A 491 1.03 -14.14 25.57
N TYR A 492 0.16 -13.34 26.16
CA TYR A 492 0.33 -12.87 27.53
C TYR A 492 0.41 -14.04 28.53
N CYS A 493 -0.54 -14.97 28.47
CA CYS A 493 -0.59 -16.13 29.38
C CYS A 493 0.63 -17.03 29.21
N MET A 494 1.07 -17.27 27.98
CA MET A 494 2.27 -18.07 27.66
C MET A 494 3.53 -17.38 28.19
N LEU A 495 3.74 -16.10 27.85
CA LEU A 495 4.91 -15.34 28.29
C LEU A 495 4.97 -15.25 29.82
N LYS A 496 3.83 -15.09 30.53
CA LYS A 496 3.76 -15.07 31.98
C LYS A 496 4.26 -16.39 32.60
N LYS A 497 3.97 -17.52 31.98
CA LYS A 497 4.44 -18.84 32.42
C LYS A 497 5.92 -19.05 32.08
N GLU A 498 6.34 -18.75 30.87
CA GLU A 498 7.70 -19.01 30.40
C GLU A 498 8.75 -18.05 30.97
N MET A 499 8.40 -16.80 31.29
CA MET A 499 9.34 -15.86 31.91
C MET A 499 9.86 -16.29 33.28
N GLU A 500 9.24 -17.29 33.95
CA GLU A 500 9.76 -17.86 35.18
C GLU A 500 11.11 -18.59 34.96
N THR A 501 11.32 -19.10 33.74
CA THR A 501 12.54 -19.75 33.33
C THR A 501 13.69 -18.77 33.05
N LEU A 502 13.34 -17.49 32.76
CA LEU A 502 14.31 -16.46 32.43
C LEU A 502 15.00 -15.92 33.70
N LYS A 503 16.34 -15.93 33.70
CA LYS A 503 17.13 -15.44 34.81
C LYS A 503 17.56 -13.99 34.58
N GLY A 504 17.65 -13.22 35.68
CA GLY A 504 18.19 -11.86 35.64
C GLY A 504 17.16 -10.77 35.34
N ARG A 505 17.68 -9.57 35.07
CA ARG A 505 16.85 -8.36 34.87
C ARG A 505 16.12 -8.31 33.53
N ALA A 506 16.49 -9.13 32.57
CA ALA A 506 15.78 -9.27 31.28
C ALA A 506 14.32 -9.75 31.48
N LYS A 507 14.04 -10.44 32.60
CA LYS A 507 12.67 -10.83 32.99
C LYS A 507 11.73 -9.63 33.07
N LEU A 508 12.20 -8.47 33.52
CA LEU A 508 11.41 -7.22 33.60
C LEU A 508 11.00 -6.71 32.20
N GLY A 509 11.92 -6.83 31.24
CA GLY A 509 11.62 -6.52 29.83
C GLY A 509 10.58 -7.48 29.25
N ALA A 510 10.70 -8.78 29.50
CA ALA A 510 9.73 -9.76 29.04
C ALA A 510 8.32 -9.51 29.65
N LEU A 511 8.25 -9.13 30.93
CA LEU A 511 7.01 -8.75 31.58
C LEU A 511 6.39 -7.47 30.98
N ALA A 512 7.24 -6.46 30.71
CA ALA A 512 6.80 -5.25 30.02
C ALA A 512 6.20 -5.56 28.65
N HIS A 513 6.83 -6.45 27.88
CA HIS A 513 6.32 -6.89 26.58
C HIS A 513 4.96 -7.60 26.72
N ALA A 514 4.85 -8.54 27.64
CA ALA A 514 3.59 -9.26 27.88
C ALA A 514 2.46 -8.30 28.25
N ASN A 515 2.69 -7.36 29.16
CA ASN A 515 1.72 -6.34 29.55
C ASN A 515 1.32 -5.42 28.38
N ALA A 516 2.25 -5.12 27.48
CA ALA A 516 1.99 -4.27 26.32
C ALA A 516 1.05 -4.95 25.31
N LEU A 517 1.11 -6.28 25.14
CA LEU A 517 0.20 -7.00 24.25
C LEU A 517 -1.27 -6.83 24.65
N LEU A 518 -1.55 -6.69 25.94
CA LEU A 518 -2.91 -6.49 26.44
C LEU A 518 -3.54 -5.14 26.04
N VAL A 519 -2.77 -4.21 25.43
CA VAL A 519 -3.33 -2.92 24.98
C VAL A 519 -4.44 -3.11 23.94
N ILE A 520 -4.35 -4.10 23.07
CA ILE A 520 -5.34 -4.38 22.04
C ILE A 520 -6.68 -4.78 22.64
N PRO A 521 -6.80 -5.89 23.40
CA PRO A 521 -8.08 -6.26 24.01
C PRO A 521 -8.60 -5.21 25.01
N LYS A 522 -7.73 -4.52 25.77
CA LYS A 522 -8.14 -3.41 26.64
C LYS A 522 -8.78 -2.27 25.85
N THR A 523 -8.18 -1.89 24.75
CA THR A 523 -8.70 -0.78 23.92
C THR A 523 -10.01 -1.17 23.24
N LEU A 524 -10.14 -2.42 22.79
CA LEU A 524 -11.39 -2.95 22.24
C LEU A 524 -12.51 -2.92 23.28
N ALA A 525 -12.24 -3.33 24.52
CA ALA A 525 -13.21 -3.27 25.62
C ALA A 525 -13.66 -1.83 25.90
N ILE A 526 -12.71 -0.88 26.03
CA ILE A 526 -12.99 0.53 26.29
C ILE A 526 -13.86 1.13 25.17
N ASN A 527 -13.48 0.90 23.91
CA ASN A 527 -14.21 1.44 22.76
C ASN A 527 -15.62 0.84 22.62
N SER A 528 -15.85 -0.34 23.20
CA SER A 528 -17.17 -0.99 23.28
C SER A 528 -17.99 -0.57 24.50
N GLY A 529 -17.39 0.23 25.42
CA GLY A 529 -18.08 0.73 26.61
C GLY A 529 -18.00 -0.18 27.84
N TYR A 530 -17.13 -1.19 27.83
CA TYR A 530 -16.93 -2.11 28.95
C TYR A 530 -15.75 -1.71 29.84
N ASP A 531 -15.74 -2.17 31.09
CA ASP A 531 -14.58 -2.02 31.97
C ASP A 531 -13.43 -2.90 31.49
N ALA A 532 -12.33 -2.25 31.11
CA ALA A 532 -11.20 -2.95 30.54
C ALA A 532 -10.48 -3.88 31.54
N GLN A 533 -10.50 -3.55 32.84
CA GLN A 533 -9.81 -4.37 33.83
C GLN A 533 -10.59 -5.63 34.12
N GLU A 534 -11.90 -5.49 34.39
CA GLU A 534 -12.79 -6.62 34.60
C GLU A 534 -12.79 -7.57 33.40
N THR A 535 -12.93 -7.02 32.19
CA THR A 535 -12.94 -7.81 30.95
C THR A 535 -11.63 -8.60 30.77
N ILE A 536 -10.47 -7.99 31.00
CA ILE A 536 -9.18 -8.70 30.85
C ILE A 536 -9.04 -9.80 31.89
N VAL A 537 -9.47 -9.59 33.13
CA VAL A 537 -9.42 -10.64 34.17
C VAL A 537 -10.24 -11.84 33.72
N LYS A 538 -11.49 -11.62 33.30
CA LYS A 538 -12.38 -12.68 32.79
C LYS A 538 -11.77 -13.43 31.61
N LEU A 539 -11.17 -12.70 30.64
CA LEU A 539 -10.55 -13.30 29.46
C LEU A 539 -9.32 -14.14 29.80
N VAL A 540 -8.50 -13.72 30.76
CA VAL A 540 -7.31 -14.46 31.20
C VAL A 540 -7.74 -15.71 31.98
N GLU A 541 -8.71 -15.61 32.88
CA GLU A 541 -9.27 -16.73 33.66
C GLU A 541 -9.88 -17.79 32.72
N GLU A 542 -10.69 -17.36 31.75
CA GLU A 542 -11.28 -18.27 30.77
C GLU A 542 -10.21 -18.93 29.90
N ARG A 543 -9.19 -18.20 29.49
CA ARG A 543 -8.05 -18.77 28.72
C ARG A 543 -7.24 -19.78 29.54
N GLU A 544 -7.04 -19.53 30.82
CA GLU A 544 -6.32 -20.46 31.71
C GLU A 544 -7.12 -21.73 31.97
N SER A 545 -8.44 -21.64 31.98
CA SER A 545 -9.36 -22.79 32.17
C SER A 545 -9.59 -23.60 30.89
N SER A 546 -9.64 -22.93 29.73
CA SER A 546 -9.95 -23.55 28.44
C SER A 546 -8.74 -24.19 27.74
N GLY A 547 -7.54 -24.08 28.31
CA GLY A 547 -6.31 -24.69 27.76
C GLY A 547 -5.87 -24.07 26.43
N ASP A 548 -5.90 -24.84 25.32
CA ASP A 548 -5.44 -24.38 24.00
C ASP A 548 -6.51 -23.71 23.14
N ILE A 549 -7.76 -23.64 23.61
CA ILE A 549 -8.86 -23.05 22.86
C ILE A 549 -8.67 -21.52 22.80
N PRO A 550 -8.73 -20.88 21.62
CA PRO A 550 -8.62 -19.43 21.51
C PRO A 550 -9.81 -18.75 22.20
N VAL A 551 -9.54 -17.79 23.07
CA VAL A 551 -10.53 -16.99 23.78
C VAL A 551 -10.32 -15.53 23.44
N GLY A 552 -11.33 -14.87 22.89
CA GLY A 552 -11.34 -13.45 22.55
C GLY A 552 -12.50 -12.71 23.20
N ILE A 553 -12.55 -11.39 23.04
CA ILE A 553 -13.64 -10.56 23.55
C ILE A 553 -14.81 -10.51 22.55
N ASP A 554 -16.01 -10.81 23.00
CA ASP A 554 -17.21 -10.43 22.27
C ASP A 554 -17.51 -8.94 22.50
N LEU A 555 -17.55 -8.18 21.42
CA LEU A 555 -17.73 -6.73 21.48
C LEU A 555 -19.18 -6.31 21.77
N ASP A 556 -20.14 -7.22 21.64
CA ASP A 556 -21.55 -6.93 21.88
C ASP A 556 -21.97 -7.21 23.33
N SER A 557 -21.44 -8.27 23.93
CA SER A 557 -21.72 -8.65 25.32
C SER A 557 -20.64 -8.23 26.32
N GLY A 558 -19.39 -8.06 25.87
CA GLY A 558 -18.22 -7.83 26.74
C GLY A 558 -17.71 -9.10 27.43
N GLU A 559 -18.27 -10.25 27.13
CA GLU A 559 -17.92 -11.54 27.74
C GLU A 559 -16.88 -12.30 26.89
N PRO A 560 -16.16 -13.28 27.50
CA PRO A 560 -15.27 -14.16 26.74
C PRO A 560 -16.05 -14.98 25.71
N ALA A 561 -15.54 -15.04 24.49
CA ALA A 561 -16.10 -15.83 23.41
C ALA A 561 -15.02 -16.56 22.62
N GLN A 562 -15.39 -17.69 22.03
CA GLN A 562 -14.50 -18.40 21.11
C GLN A 562 -14.64 -17.78 19.71
N PRO A 563 -13.59 -17.22 19.13
CA PRO A 563 -13.66 -16.55 17.82
C PRO A 563 -13.81 -17.53 16.64
N VAL A 564 -13.76 -18.83 16.90
CA VAL A 564 -13.88 -19.88 15.88
C VAL A 564 -15.32 -20.38 15.83
N GLY A 565 -16.00 -20.20 14.69
CA GLY A 565 -17.36 -20.70 14.45
C GLY A 565 -18.50 -19.71 14.69
N THR A 566 -18.23 -18.53 15.23
CA THR A 566 -19.15 -17.40 15.25
C THR A 566 -18.75 -16.41 14.14
N SER A 567 -19.70 -15.69 13.57
CA SER A 567 -19.47 -14.62 12.56
C SER A 567 -18.60 -13.46 13.07
N ILE A 568 -17.95 -13.64 14.21
CA ILE A 568 -17.14 -12.69 14.91
C ILE A 568 -15.67 -13.07 14.70
N THR A 569 -15.05 -12.38 13.78
CA THR A 569 -13.62 -12.10 13.79
C THR A 569 -12.67 -13.22 13.39
N ILE A 570 -12.56 -13.44 12.13
CA ILE A 570 -11.29 -13.86 11.56
C ILE A 570 -10.38 -12.63 11.57
N ALA A 571 -9.35 -12.60 12.42
CA ALA A 571 -8.37 -11.52 12.36
C ALA A 571 -7.65 -11.62 11.02
N THR A 572 -7.60 -10.50 10.32
CA THR A 572 -6.76 -10.39 9.14
C THR A 572 -5.32 -10.74 9.48
N PRO A 573 -4.56 -11.30 8.56
CA PRO A 573 -3.14 -11.63 8.74
C PRO A 573 -2.23 -10.38 8.88
N ALA A 574 -2.74 -9.32 9.52
CA ALA A 574 -1.99 -8.08 9.74
C ALA A 574 -0.65 -8.33 10.44
N TYR A 575 -0.60 -9.32 11.35
CA TYR A 575 0.65 -9.77 11.96
C TYR A 575 1.55 -10.55 11.00
N TRP A 576 0.98 -11.25 10.00
CA TRP A 576 1.73 -12.11 9.10
C TRP A 576 2.40 -11.36 7.96
N SER A 577 1.74 -10.39 7.40
CA SER A 577 2.24 -9.67 6.23
C SER A 577 3.33 -8.64 6.56
N ALA A 578 3.34 -8.07 7.76
CA ALA A 578 4.49 -7.31 8.26
C ALA A 578 5.74 -8.18 8.31
N ALA A 579 5.56 -9.45 8.60
CA ALA A 579 6.59 -10.46 8.62
C ALA A 579 7.17 -10.78 7.23
N ALA A 580 6.38 -10.92 6.20
CA ALA A 580 6.82 -11.19 4.83
C ALA A 580 7.64 -10.03 4.24
N PHE A 581 7.27 -8.79 4.54
CA PHE A 581 7.94 -7.60 4.03
C PHE A 581 9.40 -7.45 4.47
N ALA A 582 9.71 -7.70 5.71
CA ALA A 582 11.10 -7.56 6.19
C ALA A 582 12.01 -8.67 5.62
N ARG A 583 11.50 -9.86 5.23
CA ARG A 583 12.26 -10.88 4.48
C ARG A 583 12.52 -10.45 3.04
N ARG A 584 11.50 -9.98 2.33
CA ARG A 584 11.62 -9.48 0.95
C ARG A 584 12.63 -8.32 0.87
N ARG A 585 12.63 -7.39 1.84
CA ARG A 585 13.65 -6.33 1.92
C ARG A 585 15.05 -6.83 2.27
N ARG A 586 15.21 -7.85 3.12
CA ARG A 586 16.55 -8.42 3.38
C ARG A 586 17.13 -9.14 2.15
N ALA A 587 16.31 -9.78 1.33
CA ALA A 587 16.73 -10.38 0.07
C ALA A 587 17.11 -9.31 -0.96
N LEU A 588 16.32 -8.25 -1.10
CA LEU A 588 16.60 -7.11 -1.98
C LEU A 588 17.81 -6.29 -1.50
N TRP A 589 18.00 -6.16 -0.19
CA TRP A 589 19.15 -5.47 0.39
C TRP A 589 20.46 -6.24 0.14
N ARG A 590 20.46 -7.58 0.25
CA ARG A 590 21.62 -8.41 -0.10
C ARG A 590 21.96 -8.34 -1.59
N LEU A 591 20.99 -8.16 -2.47
CA LEU A 591 21.20 -7.99 -3.92
C LEU A 591 21.74 -6.60 -4.28
N ASN A 592 21.35 -5.54 -3.58
CA ASN A 592 21.80 -4.17 -3.85
C ASN A 592 23.17 -3.83 -3.24
N VAL A 593 23.58 -4.45 -2.13
CA VAL A 593 24.90 -4.26 -1.54
C VAL A 593 26.04 -4.87 -2.40
N ALA A 594 25.71 -5.78 -3.32
CA ALA A 594 26.69 -6.40 -4.22
C ALA A 594 27.06 -5.57 -5.47
N ARG A 595 26.49 -4.38 -5.66
CA ARG A 595 26.87 -3.46 -6.75
C ARG A 595 27.50 -2.19 -6.19
N PRO A 596 28.79 -1.90 -6.44
CA PRO A 596 29.37 -0.62 -6.06
C PRO A 596 28.82 0.48 -6.99
N CYS A 597 27.89 1.28 -6.50
CA CYS A 597 27.52 2.52 -7.15
C CYS A 597 28.64 3.55 -6.99
N ARG A 598 29.28 3.96 -8.10
CA ARG A 598 30.09 5.19 -8.14
C ARG A 598 29.13 6.38 -8.03
N VAL A 599 29.14 7.04 -6.90
CA VAL A 599 28.41 8.29 -6.69
C VAL A 599 29.29 9.44 -7.18
N HIS A 600 28.87 10.13 -8.23
CA HIS A 600 29.38 11.46 -8.56
C HIS A 600 28.68 12.48 -7.64
N VAL A 601 29.43 13.03 -6.71
CA VAL A 601 28.98 14.13 -5.86
C VAL A 601 29.09 15.44 -6.64
N ALA A 602 27.96 15.99 -7.05
CA ALA A 602 27.86 17.38 -7.47
C ALA A 602 27.32 18.20 -6.29
N ALA A 603 28.20 18.97 -5.67
CA ALA A 603 27.85 19.85 -4.56
C ALA A 603 26.99 21.02 -5.04
N ARG A 604 25.76 21.16 -4.50
CA ARG A 604 25.08 22.45 -4.37
C ARG A 604 24.41 22.57 -2.99
N HIS A 605 24.63 23.72 -2.39
CA HIS A 605 24.32 24.10 -1.03
C HIS A 605 22.85 23.98 -0.63
N SER A 606 22.61 23.15 0.38
CA SER A 606 21.64 23.35 1.50
C SER A 606 21.84 22.22 2.53
N ALA A 607 23.05 22.16 3.06
CA ALA A 607 23.50 21.07 3.93
C ALA A 607 23.21 21.39 5.41
N GLY A 608 22.07 20.99 5.94
CA GLY A 608 21.80 21.08 7.38
C GLY A 608 20.91 19.95 7.92
N VAL A 609 20.05 19.42 7.09
CA VAL A 609 19.02 18.46 7.51
C VAL A 609 19.34 17.01 7.05
N GLU A 610 20.11 16.85 5.99
CA GLU A 610 20.41 15.53 5.41
C GLU A 610 21.37 14.69 6.23
N VAL A 611 22.34 15.28 6.91
CA VAL A 611 23.35 14.52 7.68
C VAL A 611 22.74 13.82 8.91
N VAL A 612 21.70 14.40 9.51
CA VAL A 612 21.01 13.78 10.66
C VAL A 612 20.06 12.66 10.21
N THR A 613 19.46 12.81 9.02
CA THR A 613 18.60 11.76 8.42
C THR A 613 19.39 10.57 7.95
N ASP A 614 20.57 10.76 7.37
CA ASP A 614 21.41 9.65 6.89
C ASP A 614 22.02 8.85 8.04
N ALA A 615 22.41 9.50 9.14
CA ALA A 615 22.85 8.80 10.34
C ALA A 615 21.72 8.01 11.02
N LEU A 616 20.48 8.53 11.01
CA LEU A 616 19.30 7.81 11.49
C LEU A 616 18.90 6.66 10.54
N CYS A 617 19.00 6.85 9.25
CA CYS A 617 18.74 5.80 8.25
C CYS A 617 19.78 4.68 8.32
N MET A 618 21.07 4.99 8.51
CA MET A 618 22.11 3.96 8.71
C MET A 618 21.94 3.20 10.03
N CYS A 619 21.53 3.86 11.10
CA CYS A 619 21.26 3.21 12.38
C CYS A 619 19.98 2.36 12.38
N LEU A 620 19.00 2.68 11.53
CA LEU A 620 17.73 1.97 11.44
C LEU A 620 17.65 0.96 10.29
N GLY A 621 18.71 0.86 9.45
CA GLY A 621 18.71 -0.02 8.27
C GLY A 621 17.71 0.41 7.19
N LEU A 622 17.28 1.67 7.21
CA LEU A 622 16.38 2.26 6.21
C LEU A 622 17.24 2.99 5.16
N VAL A 623 17.28 2.46 3.96
CA VAL A 623 17.90 3.13 2.81
C VAL A 623 16.85 3.99 2.14
N LYS A 624 17.15 5.28 1.98
CA LYS A 624 16.36 6.21 1.16
C LYS A 624 16.42 5.72 -0.28
N ILE A 625 15.29 5.40 -0.86
CA ILE A 625 15.16 5.14 -2.29
C ILE A 625 14.58 6.42 -2.89
N GLU A 626 15.34 7.07 -3.76
CA GLU A 626 14.85 8.13 -4.64
C GLU A 626 13.91 7.59 -5.71
#